data_fab542833acdccc6f067ac71225be9ef
#
_entry.id   fab542833acdccc6f067ac71225be9ef
#
_cell.length_a   1.000
_cell.length_b   1.000
_cell.length_c   1.000
_cell.angle_alpha   90.00
_cell.angle_beta   90.00
_cell.angle_gamma   90.00
#
_symmetry.space_group_name_H-M   'P 1'
#
loop_
_entity.id
_entity.type
_entity.pdbx_description
1 polymer ?
#
loop_
_entity_poly.entity_id
_entity_poly.type
_entity_poly.pdbx_seq_one_letter_code
_entity_poly.pdbx_strand_id
1 'polypeptide(L)'
;MAYAVLLALAALDSAGYSIIAPVVPQIDAATGAGPGIMGVLVASFAVGQMIGYPLAGRGIQRRHAVTVLAVSLALVLVGDIGFIAGGGLGVYFPARLLQGIGAGGLWIGTAFAVLERYPGEEYRRLSGLTAIYGIGAIAGPAIGGAGGISTPFAIHLVLVAAAGVALLLLGAPKNRAHFSSDRRALRTRGFWVASAGILLVALTLGTFDGPLPLHFAEHLSQAGIAALYVVSALVGAACAALAGQLAPRPVLWVAAVLMPGAIALGGLSESVPVWIAVAVLAGMGVGAGEAGSLGVLLEAIGVERIVLAMVIWSQVWAIGYLAGPAAGGGVAEALGFGAIGLVPLAASLLVIAAFFAAPIRERAVA
;
A
#
# COMPACT_ATOMS: atom_id res chain seq x y z
N MET A 1 13.81 22.84 0.62
CA MET A 1 12.56 22.98 -0.16
C MET A 1 12.29 21.75 -1.04
N ALA A 2 13.17 21.36 -1.96
CA ALA A 2 12.91 20.22 -2.87
C ALA A 2 12.59 18.89 -2.17
N TYR A 3 13.34 18.51 -1.14
CA TYR A 3 13.06 17.28 -0.40
C TYR A 3 11.71 17.32 0.33
N ALA A 4 11.31 18.44 0.88
CA ALA A 4 10.00 18.59 1.52
C ALA A 4 8.84 18.38 0.55
N VAL A 5 8.97 18.81 -0.72
CA VAL A 5 7.98 18.53 -1.76
C VAL A 5 7.91 17.04 -2.07
N LEU A 6 9.06 16.35 -2.18
CA LEU A 6 9.08 14.89 -2.42
C LEU A 6 8.47 14.12 -1.23
N LEU A 7 8.72 14.57 0.00
CA LEU A 7 8.05 14.00 1.19
C LEU A 7 6.54 14.22 1.15
N ALA A 8 6.08 15.43 0.79
CA ALA A 8 4.65 15.72 0.67
C ALA A 8 3.98 14.84 -0.39
N LEU A 9 4.64 14.62 -1.54
CA LEU A 9 4.14 13.71 -2.59
C LEU A 9 4.01 12.27 -2.10
N ALA A 10 5.00 11.77 -1.36
CA ALA A 10 4.96 10.43 -0.78
C ALA A 10 3.86 10.28 0.28
N ALA A 11 3.67 11.30 1.13
CA ALA A 11 2.58 11.31 2.10
C ALA A 11 1.20 11.33 1.43
N LEU A 12 1.03 12.13 0.38
CA LEU A 12 -0.24 12.22 -0.36
C LEU A 12 -0.53 10.95 -1.16
N ASP A 13 0.49 10.31 -1.72
CA ASP A 13 0.33 9.01 -2.37
C ASP A 13 -0.24 7.96 -1.40
N SER A 14 0.36 7.85 -0.22
CA SER A 14 -0.12 6.96 0.83
C SER A 14 -1.50 7.34 1.37
N ALA A 15 -1.78 8.63 1.51
CA ALA A 15 -3.11 9.11 1.92
C ALA A 15 -4.17 8.75 0.87
N GLY A 16 -3.90 8.96 -0.43
CA GLY A 16 -4.80 8.59 -1.53
C GLY A 16 -5.09 7.09 -1.61
N TYR A 17 -4.11 6.26 -1.25
CA TYR A 17 -4.28 4.83 -1.11
C TYR A 17 -5.28 4.48 0.01
N SER A 18 -5.08 5.02 1.21
CA SER A 18 -5.76 4.62 2.44
C SER A 18 -7.09 5.35 2.71
N ILE A 19 -7.41 6.41 1.95
CA ILE A 19 -8.64 7.19 2.07
C ILE A 19 -9.90 6.36 1.80
N ILE A 20 -9.80 5.28 1.01
CA ILE A 20 -10.93 4.52 0.49
C ILE A 20 -11.66 3.73 1.57
N ALA A 21 -10.97 3.16 2.54
CA ALA A 21 -11.56 2.23 3.50
C ALA A 21 -12.78 2.81 4.27
N PRO A 22 -12.73 4.02 4.86
CA PRO A 22 -13.92 4.61 5.48
C PRO A 22 -15.00 5.03 4.48
N VAL A 23 -14.69 5.12 3.17
CA VAL A 23 -15.63 5.55 2.12
C VAL A 23 -16.36 4.36 1.49
N VAL A 24 -15.79 3.14 1.54
CA VAL A 24 -16.39 1.92 0.97
C VAL A 24 -17.86 1.73 1.37
N PRO A 25 -18.26 1.85 2.66
CA PRO A 25 -19.66 1.68 3.03
C PRO A 25 -20.60 2.73 2.42
N GLN A 26 -20.09 3.96 2.19
CA GLN A 26 -20.88 5.03 1.55
C GLN A 26 -21.11 4.73 0.07
N ILE A 27 -20.10 4.15 -0.61
CA ILE A 27 -20.22 3.73 -2.00
C ILE A 27 -21.20 2.56 -2.10
N ASP A 28 -21.09 1.57 -1.19
CA ASP A 28 -22.00 0.44 -1.15
C ASP A 28 -23.45 0.86 -0.91
N ALA A 29 -23.69 1.72 0.08
CA ALA A 29 -25.01 2.28 0.35
C ALA A 29 -25.60 3.05 -0.85
N ALA A 30 -24.75 3.74 -1.63
CA ALA A 30 -25.19 4.49 -2.81
C ALA A 30 -25.44 3.62 -4.04
N THR A 31 -24.82 2.43 -4.12
CA THR A 31 -24.84 1.59 -5.34
C THR A 31 -25.54 0.24 -5.12
N GLY A 32 -25.71 -0.23 -3.89
CA GLY A 32 -26.26 -1.53 -3.56
C GLY A 32 -25.41 -2.71 -4.05
N ALA A 33 -24.10 -2.52 -4.17
CA ALA A 33 -23.23 -3.43 -4.91
C ALA A 33 -22.82 -4.69 -4.14
N GLY A 34 -22.78 -4.61 -2.81
CA GLY A 34 -22.38 -5.71 -1.93
C GLY A 34 -20.85 -5.90 -1.78
N PRO A 35 -20.45 -6.77 -0.83
CA PRO A 35 -19.06 -6.93 -0.41
C PRO A 35 -18.12 -7.38 -1.54
N GLY A 36 -18.58 -8.26 -2.43
CA GLY A 36 -17.78 -8.77 -3.54
C GLY A 36 -17.35 -7.68 -4.51
N ILE A 37 -18.31 -6.84 -4.95
CA ILE A 37 -18.05 -5.74 -5.87
C ILE A 37 -17.21 -4.65 -5.19
N MET A 38 -17.47 -4.34 -3.93
CA MET A 38 -16.66 -3.39 -3.16
C MET A 38 -15.22 -3.88 -3.01
N GLY A 39 -15.01 -5.17 -2.75
CA GLY A 39 -13.68 -5.77 -2.74
C GLY A 39 -12.95 -5.60 -4.07
N VAL A 40 -13.63 -5.82 -5.20
CA VAL A 40 -13.05 -5.60 -6.55
C VAL A 40 -12.78 -4.11 -6.81
N LEU A 41 -13.63 -3.21 -6.33
CA LEU A 41 -13.40 -1.76 -6.43
C LEU A 41 -12.10 -1.35 -5.70
N VAL A 42 -11.91 -1.81 -4.47
CA VAL A 42 -10.67 -1.56 -3.71
C VAL A 42 -9.46 -2.17 -4.43
N ALA A 43 -9.59 -3.41 -4.91
CA ALA A 43 -8.55 -4.13 -5.65
C ALA A 43 -8.14 -3.44 -6.97
N SER A 44 -9.03 -2.69 -7.61
CA SER A 44 -8.76 -2.01 -8.89
C SER A 44 -7.61 -1.00 -8.81
N PHE A 45 -7.36 -0.44 -7.62
CA PHE A 45 -6.19 0.40 -7.36
C PHE A 45 -4.88 -0.37 -7.55
N ALA A 46 -4.80 -1.59 -7.05
CA ALA A 46 -3.61 -2.44 -7.21
C ALA A 46 -3.38 -2.83 -8.68
N VAL A 47 -4.46 -3.08 -9.44
CA VAL A 47 -4.36 -3.26 -10.90
C VAL A 47 -3.72 -2.03 -11.55
N GLY A 48 -4.17 -0.84 -11.13
CA GLY A 48 -3.57 0.42 -11.57
C GLY A 48 -2.09 0.51 -11.23
N GLN A 49 -1.69 0.18 -10.00
CA GLN A 49 -0.29 0.19 -9.58
C GLN A 49 0.57 -0.79 -10.39
N MET A 50 0.07 -2.00 -10.66
CA MET A 50 0.76 -3.00 -11.49
C MET A 50 1.05 -2.47 -12.91
N ILE A 51 0.21 -1.60 -13.44
CA ILE A 51 0.42 -0.87 -14.70
C ILE A 51 1.37 0.31 -14.48
N GLY A 52 1.18 1.07 -13.43
CA GLY A 52 1.91 2.30 -13.11
C GLY A 52 3.41 2.08 -12.86
N TYR A 53 3.79 1.08 -12.07
CA TYR A 53 5.18 0.79 -11.74
C TYR A 53 6.08 0.59 -12.99
N PRO A 54 5.75 -0.31 -13.93
CA PRO A 54 6.59 -0.50 -15.13
C PRO A 54 6.55 0.70 -16.07
N LEU A 55 5.43 1.42 -16.17
CA LEU A 55 5.34 2.63 -16.98
C LEU A 55 6.22 3.74 -16.41
N ALA A 56 6.22 3.95 -15.10
CA ALA A 56 7.09 4.88 -14.41
C ALA A 56 8.58 4.53 -14.61
N GLY A 57 8.95 3.26 -14.40
CA GLY A 57 10.32 2.80 -14.61
C GLY A 57 10.82 3.07 -16.03
N ARG A 58 10.01 2.78 -17.07
CA ARG A 58 10.33 3.09 -18.46
C ARG A 58 10.38 4.61 -18.74
N GLY A 59 9.46 5.35 -18.11
CA GLY A 59 9.39 6.80 -18.22
C GLY A 59 10.65 7.47 -17.70
N ILE A 60 11.15 7.04 -16.55
CA ILE A 60 12.35 7.58 -15.90
C ILE A 60 13.62 7.28 -16.74
N GLN A 61 13.72 6.10 -17.37
CA GLN A 61 14.83 5.78 -18.27
C GLN A 61 14.94 6.75 -19.46
N ARG A 62 13.83 7.32 -19.90
CA ARG A 62 13.76 8.21 -21.07
C ARG A 62 13.72 9.69 -20.70
N ARG A 63 13.19 10.01 -19.50
CA ARG A 63 12.93 11.38 -19.03
C ARG A 63 13.36 11.53 -17.58
N HIS A 64 13.33 12.75 -17.05
CA HIS A 64 13.56 12.99 -15.63
C HIS A 64 12.38 12.48 -14.77
N ALA A 65 12.67 12.08 -13.53
CA ALA A 65 11.66 11.63 -12.57
C ALA A 65 10.54 12.67 -12.36
N VAL A 66 10.86 13.98 -12.40
CA VAL A 66 9.86 15.06 -12.29
C VAL A 66 8.77 14.98 -13.36
N THR A 67 9.11 14.60 -14.60
CA THR A 67 8.10 14.42 -15.66
C THR A 67 7.16 13.25 -15.35
N VAL A 68 7.71 12.15 -14.83
CA VAL A 68 6.92 10.98 -14.43
C VAL A 68 6.00 11.37 -13.27
N LEU A 69 6.51 12.09 -12.27
CA LEU A 69 5.72 12.59 -11.13
C LEU A 69 4.58 13.49 -11.59
N ALA A 70 4.83 14.42 -12.52
CA ALA A 70 3.78 15.32 -13.04
C ALA A 70 2.65 14.56 -13.74
N VAL A 71 2.98 13.57 -14.57
CA VAL A 71 1.97 12.71 -15.24
C VAL A 71 1.21 11.88 -14.18
N SER A 72 1.91 11.35 -13.20
CA SER A 72 1.32 10.54 -12.12
C SER A 72 0.33 11.37 -11.29
N LEU A 73 0.70 12.61 -10.93
CA LEU A 73 -0.20 13.53 -10.24
C LEU A 73 -1.45 13.85 -11.07
N ALA A 74 -1.29 14.07 -12.38
CA ALA A 74 -2.44 14.32 -13.25
C ALA A 74 -3.42 13.12 -13.26
N LEU A 75 -2.91 11.88 -13.26
CA LEU A 75 -3.74 10.67 -13.18
C LEU A 75 -4.47 10.56 -11.83
N VAL A 76 -3.80 10.86 -10.71
CA VAL A 76 -4.42 10.89 -9.38
C VAL A 76 -5.52 11.95 -9.33
N LEU A 77 -5.26 13.18 -9.81
CA LEU A 77 -6.25 14.26 -9.84
C LEU A 77 -7.49 13.89 -10.68
N VAL A 78 -7.30 13.24 -11.84
CA VAL A 78 -8.43 12.76 -12.66
C VAL A 78 -9.23 11.70 -11.92
N GLY A 79 -8.56 10.80 -11.20
CA GLY A 79 -9.23 9.81 -10.36
C GLY A 79 -10.02 10.45 -9.22
N ASP A 80 -9.45 11.43 -8.52
CA ASP A 80 -10.16 12.17 -7.46
C ASP A 80 -11.40 12.89 -8.01
N ILE A 81 -11.28 13.54 -9.19
CA ILE A 81 -12.42 14.18 -9.88
C ILE A 81 -13.52 13.15 -10.17
N GLY A 82 -13.18 11.92 -10.55
CA GLY A 82 -14.16 10.86 -10.79
C GLY A 82 -14.97 10.51 -9.54
N PHE A 83 -14.35 10.44 -8.36
CA PHE A 83 -15.06 10.22 -7.10
C PHE A 83 -15.91 11.45 -6.69
N ILE A 84 -15.43 12.66 -6.94
CA ILE A 84 -16.17 13.91 -6.67
C ILE A 84 -17.39 14.04 -7.57
N ALA A 85 -17.24 13.74 -8.85
CA ALA A 85 -18.33 13.85 -9.84
C ALA A 85 -19.45 12.84 -9.59
N GLY A 86 -19.16 11.71 -8.93
CA GLY A 86 -20.11 10.65 -8.74
C GLY A 86 -20.37 9.89 -10.05
N GLY A 87 -21.53 9.24 -10.13
CA GLY A 87 -21.93 8.48 -11.35
C GLY A 87 -21.89 6.97 -11.17
N GLY A 88 -21.73 6.50 -9.93
CA GLY A 88 -21.79 5.07 -9.58
C GLY A 88 -20.54 4.29 -10.01
N LEU A 89 -20.66 2.98 -10.02
CA LEU A 89 -19.54 2.05 -10.25
C LEU A 89 -18.84 2.26 -11.61
N GLY A 90 -19.60 2.65 -12.64
CA GLY A 90 -19.06 2.93 -13.98
C GLY A 90 -18.03 4.06 -14.01
N VAL A 91 -18.06 4.97 -13.00
CA VAL A 91 -17.09 6.05 -12.82
C VAL A 91 -16.07 5.69 -11.74
N TYR A 92 -16.50 5.09 -10.64
CA TYR A 92 -15.61 4.79 -9.52
C TYR A 92 -14.52 3.78 -9.86
N PHE A 93 -14.81 2.73 -10.66
CA PHE A 93 -13.79 1.76 -11.11
C PHE A 93 -12.68 2.41 -11.95
N PRO A 94 -12.97 3.13 -13.05
CA PRO A 94 -11.95 3.86 -13.78
C PRO A 94 -11.19 4.88 -12.93
N ALA A 95 -11.90 5.59 -12.05
CA ALA A 95 -11.29 6.56 -11.15
C ALA A 95 -10.26 5.90 -10.23
N ARG A 96 -10.63 4.78 -9.60
CA ARG A 96 -9.74 4.03 -8.70
C ARG A 96 -8.55 3.42 -9.45
N LEU A 97 -8.77 2.93 -10.67
CA LEU A 97 -7.71 2.43 -11.54
C LEU A 97 -6.71 3.54 -11.89
N LEU A 98 -7.18 4.74 -12.27
CA LEU A 98 -6.34 5.90 -12.59
C LEU A 98 -5.53 6.37 -11.37
N GLN A 99 -6.16 6.43 -10.19
CA GLN A 99 -5.43 6.69 -8.94
C GLN A 99 -4.30 5.68 -8.74
N GLY A 100 -4.57 4.38 -8.94
CA GLY A 100 -3.56 3.33 -8.83
C GLY A 100 -2.41 3.48 -9.82
N ILE A 101 -2.69 3.81 -11.10
CA ILE A 101 -1.63 4.05 -12.11
C ILE A 101 -0.78 5.24 -11.67
N GLY A 102 -1.41 6.32 -11.22
CA GLY A 102 -0.73 7.50 -10.70
C GLY A 102 0.10 7.19 -9.46
N ALA A 103 -0.46 6.47 -8.50
CA ALA A 103 0.22 6.04 -7.26
C ALA A 103 1.49 5.21 -7.55
N GLY A 104 1.41 4.25 -8.47
CA GLY A 104 2.58 3.49 -8.90
C GLY A 104 3.70 4.37 -9.47
N GLY A 105 3.32 5.43 -10.20
CA GLY A 105 4.26 6.41 -10.72
C GLY A 105 4.79 7.37 -9.66
N LEU A 106 3.98 7.77 -8.68
CA LEU A 106 4.40 8.62 -7.55
C LEU A 106 5.43 7.91 -6.68
N TRP A 107 5.17 6.66 -6.29
CA TRP A 107 6.09 5.87 -5.46
C TRP A 107 7.47 5.73 -6.11
N ILE A 108 7.52 5.23 -7.33
CA ILE A 108 8.77 5.05 -8.08
C ILE A 108 9.41 6.42 -8.40
N GLY A 109 8.62 7.39 -8.86
CA GLY A 109 9.09 8.71 -9.25
C GLY A 109 9.70 9.50 -8.09
N THR A 110 9.13 9.45 -6.88
CA THR A 110 9.70 10.13 -5.70
C THR A 110 11.04 9.52 -5.28
N ALA A 111 11.14 8.18 -5.27
CA ALA A 111 12.38 7.51 -4.97
C ALA A 111 13.49 7.91 -5.96
N PHE A 112 13.19 7.90 -7.27
CA PHE A 112 14.15 8.29 -8.29
C PHE A 112 14.49 9.79 -8.26
N ALA A 113 13.52 10.67 -7.98
CA ALA A 113 13.79 12.10 -7.83
C ALA A 113 14.72 12.39 -6.65
N VAL A 114 14.66 11.58 -5.58
CA VAL A 114 15.65 11.65 -4.50
C VAL A 114 17.03 11.26 -5.00
N LEU A 115 17.15 10.14 -5.71
CA LEU A 115 18.44 9.67 -6.24
C LEU A 115 19.07 10.64 -7.24
N GLU A 116 18.27 11.30 -8.08
CA GLU A 116 18.72 12.32 -9.02
C GLU A 116 19.20 13.62 -8.32
N ARG A 117 18.58 13.99 -7.19
CA ARG A 117 18.83 15.28 -6.52
C ARG A 117 19.87 15.22 -5.40
N TYR A 118 20.04 14.05 -4.78
CA TYR A 118 20.82 13.90 -3.55
C TYR A 118 21.82 12.75 -3.62
N PRO A 119 22.76 12.79 -4.62
CA PRO A 119 23.80 11.77 -4.72
C PRO A 119 24.68 11.77 -3.45
N GLY A 120 24.91 10.58 -2.90
CA GLY A 120 25.65 10.40 -1.63
C GLY A 120 24.80 10.46 -0.34
N GLU A 121 23.51 10.83 -0.45
CA GLU A 121 22.58 10.87 0.68
C GLU A 121 21.41 9.90 0.50
N GLU A 122 21.50 8.98 -0.47
CA GLU A 122 20.38 8.16 -0.95
C GLU A 122 19.70 7.41 0.16
N TYR A 123 20.47 6.69 0.99
CA TYR A 123 19.93 5.89 2.08
C TYR A 123 19.11 6.72 3.08
N ARG A 124 19.70 7.83 3.56
CA ARG A 124 19.04 8.72 4.52
C ARG A 124 17.75 9.32 3.96
N ARG A 125 17.77 9.72 2.70
CA ARG A 125 16.63 10.37 2.05
C ARG A 125 15.52 9.38 1.68
N LEU A 126 15.87 8.18 1.19
CA LEU A 126 14.89 7.13 0.93
C LEU A 126 14.22 6.62 2.22
N SER A 127 14.99 6.48 3.31
CA SER A 127 14.42 6.16 4.63
C SER A 127 13.41 7.20 5.10
N GLY A 128 13.68 8.50 4.84
CA GLY A 128 12.74 9.58 5.12
C GLY A 128 11.46 9.51 4.28
N LEU A 129 11.54 9.09 3.01
CA LEU A 129 10.35 8.83 2.17
C LEU A 129 9.49 7.70 2.76
N THR A 130 10.10 6.62 3.19
CA THR A 130 9.38 5.50 3.81
C THR A 130 8.69 5.92 5.11
N ALA A 131 9.38 6.70 5.95
CA ALA A 131 8.81 7.19 7.20
C ALA A 131 7.59 8.10 6.97
N ILE A 132 7.67 9.03 6.01
CA ILE A 132 6.57 9.95 5.70
C ILE A 132 5.39 9.24 5.04
N TYR A 133 5.63 8.13 4.34
CA TYR A 133 4.59 7.29 3.78
C TYR A 133 3.66 6.74 4.88
N GLY A 134 4.23 6.37 6.05
CA GLY A 134 3.46 6.00 7.24
C GLY A 134 2.56 7.14 7.76
N ILE A 135 3.03 8.40 7.69
CA ILE A 135 2.20 9.57 8.07
C ILE A 135 1.04 9.74 7.09
N GLY A 136 1.25 9.52 5.80
CA GLY A 136 0.19 9.51 4.79
C GLY A 136 -0.85 8.42 5.05
N ALA A 137 -0.43 7.23 5.46
CA ALA A 137 -1.32 6.13 5.83
C ALA A 137 -2.23 6.47 7.04
N ILE A 138 -1.80 7.35 7.93
CA ILE A 138 -2.61 7.89 9.03
C ILE A 138 -3.57 8.98 8.52
N ALA A 139 -3.06 9.89 7.67
CA ALA A 139 -3.83 11.02 7.16
C ALA A 139 -4.98 10.59 6.24
N GLY A 140 -4.79 9.54 5.43
CA GLY A 140 -5.79 9.05 4.48
C GLY A 140 -7.11 8.66 5.14
N PRO A 141 -7.14 7.74 6.10
CA PRO A 141 -8.38 7.41 6.79
C PRO A 141 -8.99 8.60 7.55
N ALA A 142 -8.18 9.47 8.14
CA ALA A 142 -8.67 10.69 8.78
C ALA A 142 -9.42 11.59 7.78
N ILE A 143 -8.87 11.78 6.57
CA ILE A 143 -9.55 12.48 5.47
C ILE A 143 -10.77 11.68 5.02
N GLY A 144 -10.67 10.35 4.88
CA GLY A 144 -11.76 9.46 4.50
C GLY A 144 -12.97 9.53 5.44
N GLY A 145 -12.74 9.85 6.71
CA GLY A 145 -13.78 10.06 7.71
C GLY A 145 -14.53 11.39 7.62
N ALA A 146 -14.14 12.31 6.72
CA ALA A 146 -14.72 13.66 6.61
C ALA A 146 -16.19 13.71 6.15
N GLY A 147 -16.76 12.56 5.80
CA GLY A 147 -18.17 12.39 5.48
C GLY A 147 -18.48 12.32 3.99
N GLY A 148 -19.39 11.40 3.64
CA GLY A 148 -19.80 11.14 2.27
C GLY A 148 -18.71 10.57 1.38
N ILE A 149 -18.96 10.56 0.07
CA ILE A 149 -18.01 10.03 -0.94
C ILE A 149 -17.11 11.15 -1.46
N SER A 150 -17.69 12.29 -1.85
CA SER A 150 -16.98 13.36 -2.57
C SER A 150 -16.03 14.19 -1.68
N THR A 151 -16.40 14.45 -0.43
CA THR A 151 -15.64 15.35 0.45
C THR A 151 -14.20 14.88 0.69
N PRO A 152 -13.94 13.58 1.03
CA PRO A 152 -12.59 13.08 1.18
C PRO A 152 -11.72 13.30 -0.05
N PHE A 153 -12.25 12.99 -1.23
CA PHE A 153 -11.50 13.14 -2.47
C PHE A 153 -11.31 14.60 -2.88
N ALA A 154 -12.24 15.49 -2.53
CA ALA A 154 -12.07 16.94 -2.74
C ALA A 154 -10.92 17.50 -1.88
N ILE A 155 -10.83 17.09 -0.62
CA ILE A 155 -9.71 17.46 0.25
C ILE A 155 -8.38 16.94 -0.34
N HIS A 156 -8.34 15.66 -0.72
CA HIS A 156 -7.16 15.04 -1.30
C HIS A 156 -6.75 15.75 -2.61
N LEU A 157 -7.68 16.01 -3.50
CA LEU A 157 -7.47 16.74 -4.77
C LEU A 157 -6.78 18.09 -4.55
N VAL A 158 -7.26 18.89 -3.59
CA VAL A 158 -6.67 20.21 -3.29
C VAL A 158 -5.23 20.06 -2.82
N LEU A 159 -4.96 19.10 -1.92
CA LEU A 159 -3.61 18.84 -1.40
C LEU A 159 -2.67 18.33 -2.51
N VAL A 160 -3.13 17.43 -3.36
CA VAL A 160 -2.36 16.88 -4.49
C VAL A 160 -2.09 17.97 -5.53
N ALA A 161 -3.07 18.82 -5.82
CA ALA A 161 -2.89 19.95 -6.75
C ALA A 161 -1.86 20.96 -6.21
N ALA A 162 -1.92 21.29 -4.92
CA ALA A 162 -0.94 22.17 -4.29
C ALA A 162 0.49 21.60 -4.33
N ALA A 163 0.64 20.30 -4.04
CA ALA A 163 1.92 19.60 -4.15
C ALA A 163 2.42 19.53 -5.60
N GLY A 164 1.51 19.39 -6.57
CA GLY A 164 1.80 19.42 -8.00
C GLY A 164 2.36 20.78 -8.46
N VAL A 165 1.74 21.87 -8.04
CA VAL A 165 2.27 23.23 -8.30
C VAL A 165 3.67 23.38 -7.69
N ALA A 166 3.86 22.95 -6.45
CA ALA A 166 5.18 22.99 -5.80
C ALA A 166 6.22 22.15 -6.56
N LEU A 167 5.85 20.98 -7.09
CA LEU A 167 6.72 20.15 -7.91
C LEU A 167 7.14 20.85 -9.20
N LEU A 168 6.20 21.49 -9.90
CA LEU A 168 6.50 22.21 -11.16
C LEU A 168 7.45 23.38 -10.95
N LEU A 169 7.34 24.08 -9.79
CA LEU A 169 8.24 25.17 -9.42
C LEU A 169 9.67 24.69 -9.10
N LEU A 170 9.86 23.41 -8.76
CA LEU A 170 11.20 22.87 -8.46
C LEU A 170 12.06 22.63 -9.71
N GLY A 171 11.46 22.48 -10.87
CA GLY A 171 12.15 22.14 -12.12
C GLY A 171 12.86 20.78 -12.11
N ALA A 172 13.43 20.42 -13.26
CA ALA A 172 14.17 19.18 -13.42
C ALA A 172 15.57 19.26 -12.79
N PRO A 173 16.08 18.17 -12.17
CA PRO A 173 17.46 18.09 -11.68
C PRO A 173 18.45 18.09 -12.86
N LYS A 174 19.70 18.53 -12.62
CA LYS A 174 20.77 18.54 -13.63
C LYS A 174 21.29 17.12 -13.91
N ASN A 175 21.30 16.24 -12.91
CA ASN A 175 21.84 14.90 -13.00
C ASN A 175 20.74 13.89 -13.29
N ARG A 176 21.08 12.78 -13.94
CA ARG A 176 20.24 11.59 -14.09
C ARG A 176 20.82 10.45 -13.28
N ALA A 177 20.00 9.78 -12.55
CA ALA A 177 20.42 8.56 -11.88
C ALA A 177 20.52 7.41 -12.91
N HIS A 178 21.64 6.69 -12.86
CA HIS A 178 21.86 5.49 -13.66
C HIS A 178 21.68 4.27 -12.74
N PHE A 179 20.97 3.26 -13.21
CA PHE A 179 20.65 2.09 -12.41
C PHE A 179 21.14 0.82 -13.09
N SER A 180 21.70 -0.07 -12.27
CA SER A 180 22.05 -1.41 -12.70
C SER A 180 20.78 -2.25 -12.86
N SER A 181 20.62 -2.89 -14.02
CA SER A 181 19.54 -3.87 -14.29
C SER A 181 19.95 -5.31 -13.95
N ASP A 182 20.92 -5.50 -13.05
CA ASP A 182 21.41 -6.83 -12.69
C ASP A 182 20.32 -7.68 -12.01
N ARG A 183 19.78 -8.63 -12.77
CA ARG A 183 18.73 -9.54 -12.33
C ARG A 183 19.22 -10.67 -11.38
N ARG A 184 20.53 -10.76 -11.11
CA ARG A 184 21.08 -11.81 -10.23
C ARG A 184 20.53 -11.68 -8.80
N ALA A 185 20.26 -10.45 -8.36
CA ALA A 185 19.64 -10.17 -7.07
C ALA A 185 18.29 -10.90 -6.85
N LEU A 186 17.52 -11.10 -7.93
CA LEU A 186 16.21 -11.73 -7.90
C LEU A 186 16.26 -13.26 -7.68
N ARG A 187 17.45 -13.86 -7.71
CA ARG A 187 17.64 -15.32 -7.57
C ARG A 187 18.01 -15.73 -6.15
N THR A 188 18.11 -14.78 -5.22
CA THR A 188 18.46 -15.05 -3.83
C THR A 188 17.27 -15.58 -3.05
N ARG A 189 17.52 -16.50 -2.09
CA ARG A 189 16.49 -17.00 -1.17
C ARG A 189 15.86 -15.86 -0.36
N GLY A 190 16.67 -14.92 0.11
CA GLY A 190 16.19 -13.77 0.87
C GLY A 190 15.22 -12.91 0.10
N PHE A 191 15.45 -12.70 -1.23
CA PHE A 191 14.50 -11.99 -2.09
C PHE A 191 13.13 -12.68 -2.13
N TRP A 192 13.08 -14.01 -2.26
CA TRP A 192 11.83 -14.76 -2.29
C TRP A 192 11.12 -14.77 -0.93
N VAL A 193 11.89 -14.85 0.18
CA VAL A 193 11.33 -14.72 1.55
C VAL A 193 10.69 -13.34 1.75
N ALA A 194 11.41 -12.29 1.40
CA ALA A 194 10.89 -10.93 1.47
C ALA A 194 9.64 -10.76 0.61
N SER A 195 9.65 -11.29 -0.62
CA SER A 195 8.51 -11.25 -1.54
C SER A 195 7.29 -12.00 -1.00
N ALA A 196 7.48 -13.19 -0.43
CA ALA A 196 6.39 -13.94 0.20
C ALA A 196 5.82 -13.22 1.42
N GLY A 197 6.68 -12.62 2.23
CA GLY A 197 6.28 -11.82 3.38
C GLY A 197 5.42 -10.62 2.97
N ILE A 198 5.88 -9.82 2.02
CA ILE A 198 5.14 -8.64 1.58
C ILE A 198 3.83 -9.00 0.85
N LEU A 199 3.80 -10.11 0.11
CA LEU A 199 2.59 -10.64 -0.50
C LEU A 199 1.52 -10.91 0.58
N LEU A 200 1.90 -11.59 1.66
CA LEU A 200 0.99 -11.91 2.76
C LEU A 200 0.51 -10.65 3.49
N VAL A 201 1.42 -9.71 3.75
CA VAL A 201 1.08 -8.41 4.37
C VAL A 201 0.06 -7.68 3.52
N ALA A 202 0.33 -7.51 2.23
CA ALA A 202 -0.53 -6.78 1.31
C ALA A 202 -1.90 -7.47 1.10
N LEU A 203 -1.92 -8.81 1.01
CA LEU A 203 -3.15 -9.57 0.91
C LEU A 203 -4.03 -9.39 2.16
N THR A 204 -3.42 -9.47 3.34
CA THR A 204 -4.15 -9.31 4.60
C THR A 204 -4.65 -7.88 4.79
N LEU A 205 -3.80 -6.89 4.48
CA LEU A 205 -4.17 -5.48 4.49
C LEU A 205 -5.32 -5.20 3.51
N GLY A 206 -5.25 -5.75 2.31
CA GLY A 206 -6.33 -5.62 1.34
C GLY A 206 -7.64 -6.28 1.80
N THR A 207 -7.58 -7.42 2.51
CA THR A 207 -8.76 -8.03 3.15
C THR A 207 -9.29 -7.14 4.27
N PHE A 208 -8.42 -6.45 5.00
CA PHE A 208 -8.81 -5.46 6.00
C PHE A 208 -9.51 -4.24 5.37
N ASP A 209 -8.97 -3.71 4.28
CA ASP A 209 -9.44 -2.48 3.63
C ASP A 209 -10.70 -2.68 2.76
N GLY A 210 -10.94 -3.89 2.26
CA GLY A 210 -12.03 -4.19 1.34
C GLY A 210 -13.35 -4.50 2.07
N PRO A 211 -13.56 -5.73 2.57
CA PRO A 211 -14.84 -6.13 3.16
C PRO A 211 -15.08 -5.62 4.58
N LEU A 212 -14.05 -5.51 5.44
CA LEU A 212 -14.26 -5.18 6.85
C LEU A 212 -14.90 -3.81 7.11
N PRO A 213 -14.66 -2.74 6.34
CA PRO A 213 -15.39 -1.49 6.54
C PRO A 213 -16.91 -1.63 6.42
N LEU A 214 -17.39 -2.55 5.57
CA LEU A 214 -18.83 -2.83 5.45
C LEU A 214 -19.39 -3.46 6.73
N HIS A 215 -18.67 -4.41 7.30
CA HIS A 215 -19.04 -5.04 8.58
C HIS A 215 -19.01 -4.02 9.74
N PHE A 216 -17.98 -3.17 9.79
CA PHE A 216 -17.90 -2.12 10.81
C PHE A 216 -19.04 -1.09 10.68
N ALA A 217 -19.52 -0.83 9.46
CA ALA A 217 -20.60 0.13 9.21
C ALA A 217 -21.95 -0.28 9.78
N GLU A 218 -22.13 -1.55 10.16
CA GLU A 218 -23.32 -2.01 10.86
C GLU A 218 -23.47 -1.34 12.24
N HIS A 219 -22.36 -0.91 12.87
CA HIS A 219 -22.34 -0.36 14.22
C HIS A 219 -21.57 0.97 14.34
N LEU A 220 -20.82 1.36 13.32
CA LEU A 220 -19.96 2.56 13.33
C LEU A 220 -20.33 3.51 12.20
N SER A 221 -20.25 4.81 12.49
CA SER A 221 -20.25 5.85 11.47
C SER A 221 -18.97 5.83 10.63
N GLN A 222 -18.98 6.51 9.49
CA GLN A 222 -17.79 6.69 8.66
C GLN A 222 -16.59 7.22 9.45
N ALA A 223 -16.82 8.20 10.35
CA ALA A 223 -15.77 8.72 11.22
C ALA A 223 -15.29 7.69 12.25
N GLY A 224 -16.18 6.82 12.76
CA GLY A 224 -15.81 5.72 13.65
C GLY A 224 -14.92 4.68 12.95
N ILE A 225 -15.26 4.32 11.72
CA ILE A 225 -14.43 3.46 10.88
C ILE A 225 -13.07 4.12 10.64
N ALA A 226 -13.06 5.40 10.25
CA ALA A 226 -11.82 6.16 10.06
C ALA A 226 -10.93 6.13 11.31
N ALA A 227 -11.50 6.26 12.51
CA ALA A 227 -10.76 6.20 13.76
C ALA A 227 -10.08 4.84 13.96
N LEU A 228 -10.73 3.71 13.62
CA LEU A 228 -10.11 2.38 13.69
C LEU A 228 -8.89 2.30 12.76
N TYR A 229 -9.00 2.81 11.54
CA TYR A 229 -7.90 2.81 10.57
C TYR A 229 -6.77 3.75 10.99
N VAL A 230 -7.07 4.91 11.58
CA VAL A 230 -6.07 5.81 12.16
C VAL A 230 -5.32 5.11 13.30
N VAL A 231 -6.02 4.40 14.19
CA VAL A 231 -5.38 3.61 15.26
C VAL A 231 -4.48 2.55 14.66
N SER A 232 -4.96 1.79 13.66
CA SER A 232 -4.16 0.76 12.99
C SER A 232 -2.89 1.35 12.37
N ALA A 233 -3.00 2.48 11.66
CA ALA A 233 -1.87 3.13 11.01
C ALA A 233 -0.85 3.71 12.01
N LEU A 234 -1.31 4.31 13.11
CA LEU A 234 -0.45 4.81 14.19
C LEU A 234 0.36 3.67 14.85
N VAL A 235 -0.33 2.58 15.18
CA VAL A 235 0.31 1.39 15.75
C VAL A 235 1.28 0.77 14.75
N GLY A 236 0.89 0.70 13.47
CA GLY A 236 1.73 0.19 12.39
C GLY A 236 3.01 0.99 12.24
N ALA A 237 2.93 2.32 12.22
CA ALA A 237 4.10 3.20 12.16
C ALA A 237 5.04 3.01 13.36
N ALA A 238 4.48 2.93 14.58
CA ALA A 238 5.26 2.68 15.80
C ALA A 238 5.93 1.30 15.76
N CYS A 239 5.21 0.27 15.36
CA CYS A 239 5.75 -1.09 15.25
C CYS A 239 6.81 -1.22 14.16
N ALA A 240 6.65 -0.56 13.01
CA ALA A 240 7.67 -0.53 11.96
C ALA A 240 8.98 0.11 12.46
N ALA A 241 8.89 1.22 13.21
CA ALA A 241 10.05 1.88 13.81
C ALA A 241 10.78 0.99 14.83
N LEU A 242 10.05 0.25 15.66
CA LEU A 242 10.62 -0.69 16.62
C LEU A 242 11.18 -1.94 15.93
N ALA A 243 10.46 -2.48 14.97
CA ALA A 243 10.85 -3.67 14.20
C ALA A 243 12.15 -3.45 13.42
N GLY A 244 12.42 -2.23 12.95
CA GLY A 244 13.69 -1.86 12.31
C GLY A 244 14.92 -1.99 13.20
N GLN A 245 14.75 -2.15 14.53
CA GLN A 245 15.83 -2.37 15.49
C GLN A 245 16.04 -3.87 15.82
N LEU A 246 15.19 -4.74 15.29
CA LEU A 246 15.18 -6.18 15.56
C LEU A 246 15.64 -6.98 14.33
N ALA A 247 16.01 -8.25 14.55
CA ALA A 247 16.30 -9.15 13.44
C ALA A 247 15.04 -9.30 12.53
N PRO A 248 15.15 -9.07 11.21
CA PRO A 248 13.97 -8.94 10.36
C PRO A 248 13.19 -10.25 10.17
N ARG A 249 13.84 -11.40 10.18
CA ARG A 249 13.17 -12.69 9.98
C ARG A 249 12.16 -13.06 11.07
N PRO A 250 12.52 -13.01 12.40
CA PRO A 250 11.54 -13.23 13.47
C PRO A 250 10.37 -12.26 13.42
N VAL A 251 10.64 -10.99 13.12
CA VAL A 251 9.61 -9.94 12.99
C VAL A 251 8.60 -10.30 11.90
N LEU A 252 9.09 -10.77 10.74
CA LEU A 252 8.24 -11.20 9.64
C LEU A 252 7.34 -12.39 10.01
N TRP A 253 7.85 -13.36 10.79
CA TRP A 253 7.06 -14.50 11.27
C TRP A 253 5.96 -14.07 12.25
N VAL A 254 6.26 -13.14 13.16
CA VAL A 254 5.25 -12.59 14.08
C VAL A 254 4.13 -11.93 13.29
N ALA A 255 4.46 -11.13 12.28
CA ALA A 255 3.47 -10.50 11.41
C ALA A 255 2.58 -11.54 10.69
N ALA A 256 3.18 -12.62 10.18
CA ALA A 256 2.47 -13.68 9.47
C ALA A 256 1.41 -14.41 10.32
N VAL A 257 1.51 -14.34 11.63
CA VAL A 257 0.52 -14.92 12.57
C VAL A 257 -0.48 -13.85 13.02
N LEU A 258 -0.02 -12.66 13.37
CA LEU A 258 -0.87 -11.59 13.92
C LEU A 258 -1.93 -11.13 12.92
N MET A 259 -1.56 -10.93 11.66
CA MET A 259 -2.47 -10.35 10.67
C MET A 259 -3.65 -11.26 10.32
N PRO A 260 -3.47 -12.55 9.97
CA PRO A 260 -4.59 -13.43 9.72
C PRO A 260 -5.51 -13.58 10.93
N GLY A 261 -4.93 -13.63 12.13
CA GLY A 261 -5.67 -13.69 13.39
C GLY A 261 -6.52 -12.44 13.61
N ALA A 262 -5.99 -11.25 13.34
CA ALA A 262 -6.72 -10.00 13.44
C ALA A 262 -7.93 -9.97 12.48
N ILE A 263 -7.75 -10.38 11.23
CA ILE A 263 -8.83 -10.41 10.24
C ILE A 263 -9.92 -11.40 10.63
N ALA A 264 -9.53 -12.61 11.07
CA ALA A 264 -10.50 -13.62 11.53
C ALA A 264 -11.31 -13.10 12.73
N LEU A 265 -10.65 -12.50 13.73
CA LEU A 265 -11.31 -11.91 14.89
C LEU A 265 -12.24 -10.75 14.50
N GLY A 266 -11.83 -9.92 13.53
CA GLY A 266 -12.60 -8.78 13.03
C GLY A 266 -13.91 -9.20 12.37
N GLY A 267 -13.86 -10.25 11.55
CA GLY A 267 -15.05 -10.76 10.86
C GLY A 267 -15.99 -11.57 11.75
N LEU A 268 -15.48 -12.17 12.82
CA LEU A 268 -16.27 -12.98 13.76
C LEU A 268 -16.97 -12.15 14.85
N SER A 269 -16.57 -10.91 15.07
CA SER A 269 -17.06 -10.08 16.17
C SER A 269 -17.92 -8.92 15.68
N GLU A 270 -18.99 -8.64 16.43
CA GLU A 270 -19.85 -7.45 16.28
C GLU A 270 -19.55 -6.39 17.37
N SER A 271 -18.46 -6.55 18.12
CA SER A 271 -18.14 -5.73 19.28
C SER A 271 -17.10 -4.65 18.96
N VAL A 272 -17.44 -3.39 19.16
CA VAL A 272 -16.54 -2.24 18.93
C VAL A 272 -15.23 -2.36 19.73
N PRO A 273 -15.21 -2.73 21.03
CA PRO A 273 -13.96 -2.98 21.75
C PRO A 273 -13.07 -4.04 21.10
N VAL A 274 -13.66 -5.10 20.53
CA VAL A 274 -12.91 -6.13 19.79
C VAL A 274 -12.33 -5.54 18.50
N TRP A 275 -13.10 -4.73 17.78
CA TRP A 275 -12.60 -4.06 16.56
C TRP A 275 -11.47 -3.07 16.83
N ILE A 276 -11.44 -2.42 18.00
CA ILE A 276 -10.27 -1.62 18.42
C ILE A 276 -9.06 -2.54 18.61
N ALA A 277 -9.22 -3.69 19.25
CA ALA A 277 -8.12 -4.66 19.38
C ALA A 277 -7.67 -5.21 18.01
N VAL A 278 -8.60 -5.45 17.09
CA VAL A 278 -8.32 -5.84 15.70
C VAL A 278 -7.50 -4.77 14.98
N ALA A 279 -7.88 -3.49 15.11
CA ALA A 279 -7.13 -2.38 14.51
C ALA A 279 -5.69 -2.31 15.06
N VAL A 280 -5.50 -2.51 16.36
CA VAL A 280 -4.18 -2.58 17.00
C VAL A 280 -3.39 -3.76 16.45
N LEU A 281 -3.95 -4.98 16.45
CA LEU A 281 -3.26 -6.20 15.98
C LEU A 281 -2.94 -6.13 14.49
N ALA A 282 -3.86 -5.62 13.66
CA ALA A 282 -3.62 -5.41 12.24
C ALA A 282 -2.50 -4.40 12.01
N GLY A 283 -2.52 -3.28 12.73
CA GLY A 283 -1.44 -2.28 12.67
C GLY A 283 -0.09 -2.87 13.07
N MET A 284 -0.02 -3.60 14.18
CA MET A 284 1.22 -4.30 14.59
C MET A 284 1.72 -5.24 13.49
N GLY A 285 0.80 -6.04 12.92
CA GLY A 285 1.14 -6.99 11.87
C GLY A 285 1.64 -6.32 10.59
N VAL A 286 0.96 -5.25 10.13
CA VAL A 286 1.37 -4.47 8.95
C VAL A 286 2.74 -3.86 9.17
N GLY A 287 2.93 -3.10 10.24
CA GLY A 287 4.19 -2.41 10.51
C GLY A 287 5.37 -3.36 10.68
N ALA A 288 5.17 -4.45 11.44
CA ALA A 288 6.19 -5.48 11.60
C ALA A 288 6.46 -6.22 10.27
N GLY A 289 5.41 -6.55 9.52
CA GLY A 289 5.53 -7.29 8.27
C GLY A 289 6.25 -6.51 7.16
N GLU A 290 5.92 -5.24 6.99
CA GLU A 290 6.60 -4.36 6.03
C GLU A 290 8.06 -4.14 6.39
N ALA A 291 8.35 -3.80 7.65
CA ALA A 291 9.72 -3.60 8.12
C ALA A 291 10.54 -4.89 8.05
N GLY A 292 9.96 -6.03 8.46
CA GLY A 292 10.61 -7.33 8.40
C GLY A 292 10.89 -7.78 6.96
N SER A 293 9.92 -7.60 6.05
CA SER A 293 10.08 -7.92 4.62
C SER A 293 11.16 -7.06 3.98
N LEU A 294 11.13 -5.74 4.20
CA LEU A 294 12.15 -4.82 3.67
C LEU A 294 13.52 -5.13 4.24
N GLY A 295 13.62 -5.44 5.55
CA GLY A 295 14.88 -5.81 6.20
C GLY A 295 15.49 -7.09 5.57
N VAL A 296 14.69 -8.15 5.38
CA VAL A 296 15.14 -9.38 4.69
C VAL A 296 15.56 -9.08 3.26
N LEU A 297 14.85 -8.20 2.55
CA LEU A 297 15.19 -7.79 1.19
C LEU A 297 16.57 -7.12 1.16
N LEU A 298 16.81 -6.15 2.05
CA LEU A 298 18.07 -5.40 2.13
C LEU A 298 19.26 -6.30 2.47
N GLU A 299 19.08 -7.24 3.40
CA GLU A 299 20.12 -8.26 3.72
C GLU A 299 20.48 -9.12 2.50
N ALA A 300 19.47 -9.45 1.67
CA ALA A 300 19.65 -10.40 0.57
C ALA A 300 20.33 -9.82 -0.67
N ILE A 301 20.10 -8.51 -0.97
CA ILE A 301 20.47 -7.91 -2.27
C ILE A 301 21.49 -6.79 -2.17
N GLY A 302 21.70 -6.25 -0.99
CA GLY A 302 22.55 -5.08 -0.76
C GLY A 302 21.93 -3.77 -1.32
N VAL A 303 22.44 -2.63 -0.85
CA VAL A 303 21.91 -1.30 -1.17
C VAL A 303 22.08 -0.94 -2.66
N GLU A 304 23.14 -1.43 -3.30
CA GLU A 304 23.44 -1.10 -4.70
C GLU A 304 22.41 -1.59 -5.72
N ARG A 305 21.65 -2.63 -5.35
CA ARG A 305 20.63 -3.27 -6.21
C ARG A 305 19.22 -2.99 -5.77
N ILE A 306 19.04 -2.17 -4.74
CA ILE A 306 17.76 -1.95 -4.06
C ILE A 306 16.65 -1.48 -4.99
N VAL A 307 16.97 -0.67 -6.00
CA VAL A 307 15.96 -0.07 -6.88
C VAL A 307 15.19 -1.12 -7.69
N LEU A 308 15.91 -2.04 -8.35
CA LEU A 308 15.27 -3.12 -9.12
C LEU A 308 14.45 -4.02 -8.19
N ALA A 309 14.99 -4.32 -7.02
CA ALA A 309 14.32 -5.16 -6.06
C ALA A 309 13.09 -4.49 -5.46
N MET A 310 13.14 -3.19 -5.16
CA MET A 310 11.97 -2.44 -4.73
C MET A 310 10.86 -2.40 -5.77
N VAL A 311 11.19 -2.22 -7.06
CA VAL A 311 10.18 -2.26 -8.14
C VAL A 311 9.47 -3.61 -8.15
N ILE A 312 10.20 -4.71 -8.07
CA ILE A 312 9.59 -6.04 -8.10
C ILE A 312 8.87 -6.36 -6.79
N TRP A 313 9.45 -5.97 -5.66
CA TRP A 313 8.82 -6.09 -4.35
C TRP A 313 7.48 -5.31 -4.31
N SER A 314 7.43 -4.11 -4.89
CA SER A 314 6.19 -3.33 -5.03
C SER A 314 5.17 -4.01 -5.96
N GLN A 315 5.60 -4.69 -7.02
CA GLN A 315 4.70 -5.51 -7.85
C GLN A 315 4.10 -6.67 -7.06
N VAL A 316 4.91 -7.34 -6.24
CA VAL A 316 4.45 -8.44 -5.37
C VAL A 316 3.46 -7.92 -4.33
N TRP A 317 3.72 -6.74 -3.74
CA TRP A 317 2.78 -6.05 -2.87
C TRP A 317 1.45 -5.79 -3.59
N ALA A 318 1.48 -5.25 -4.80
CA ALA A 318 0.27 -4.98 -5.57
C ALA A 318 -0.52 -6.26 -5.90
N ILE A 319 0.15 -7.39 -6.18
CA ILE A 319 -0.51 -8.68 -6.37
C ILE A 319 -1.24 -9.11 -5.08
N GLY A 320 -0.61 -8.99 -3.93
CA GLY A 320 -1.23 -9.29 -2.64
C GLY A 320 -2.44 -8.39 -2.38
N TYR A 321 -2.27 -7.08 -2.59
CA TYR A 321 -3.33 -6.11 -2.39
C TYR A 321 -4.46 -6.19 -3.44
N LEU A 322 -4.22 -6.76 -4.60
CA LEU A 322 -5.25 -7.15 -5.56
C LEU A 322 -6.07 -8.35 -5.04
N ALA A 323 -5.37 -9.38 -4.59
CA ALA A 323 -5.99 -10.64 -4.20
C ALA A 323 -6.81 -10.51 -2.89
N GLY A 324 -6.30 -9.74 -1.91
CA GLY A 324 -6.91 -9.61 -0.59
C GLY A 324 -8.35 -9.11 -0.61
N PRO A 325 -8.62 -7.89 -1.10
CA PRO A 325 -9.96 -7.34 -1.06
C PRO A 325 -10.92 -8.06 -2.02
N ALA A 326 -10.43 -8.51 -3.19
CA ALA A 326 -11.26 -9.24 -4.15
C ALA A 326 -11.71 -10.60 -3.58
N ALA A 327 -10.77 -11.40 -3.05
CA ALA A 327 -11.10 -12.69 -2.43
C ALA A 327 -11.87 -12.49 -1.11
N GLY A 328 -11.45 -11.54 -0.27
CA GLY A 328 -12.13 -11.24 0.99
C GLY A 328 -13.57 -10.78 0.79
N GLY A 329 -13.81 -9.90 -0.19
CA GLY A 329 -15.16 -9.47 -0.57
C GLY A 329 -16.02 -10.62 -1.11
N GLY A 330 -15.47 -11.46 -2.00
CA GLY A 330 -16.18 -12.64 -2.51
C GLY A 330 -16.50 -13.65 -1.41
N VAL A 331 -15.62 -13.88 -0.44
CA VAL A 331 -15.87 -14.75 0.72
C VAL A 331 -16.94 -14.13 1.62
N ALA A 332 -16.87 -12.81 1.88
CA ALA A 332 -17.87 -12.12 2.69
C ALA A 332 -19.28 -12.23 2.07
N GLU A 333 -19.38 -12.08 0.74
CA GLU A 333 -20.64 -12.21 0.02
C GLU A 333 -21.21 -13.64 0.02
N ALA A 334 -20.33 -14.65 -0.16
CA ALA A 334 -20.74 -16.04 -0.29
C ALA A 334 -20.96 -16.74 1.06
N LEU A 335 -20.16 -16.41 2.08
CA LEU A 335 -20.07 -17.14 3.36
C LEU A 335 -20.26 -16.24 4.60
N GLY A 336 -20.43 -14.94 4.40
CA GLY A 336 -20.52 -13.94 5.48
C GLY A 336 -19.15 -13.48 6.00
N PHE A 337 -19.16 -12.39 6.76
CA PHE A 337 -17.94 -11.76 7.30
C PHE A 337 -17.14 -12.67 8.22
N GLY A 338 -17.79 -13.58 8.96
CA GLY A 338 -17.11 -14.55 9.83
C GLY A 338 -16.11 -15.45 9.11
N ALA A 339 -16.24 -15.63 7.79
CA ALA A 339 -15.36 -16.48 6.98
C ALA A 339 -14.17 -15.74 6.35
N ILE A 340 -14.11 -14.41 6.38
CA ILE A 340 -13.07 -13.63 5.68
C ILE A 340 -11.65 -13.94 6.14
N GLY A 341 -11.48 -14.38 7.39
CA GLY A 341 -10.19 -14.82 7.93
C GLY A 341 -9.60 -16.04 7.22
N LEU A 342 -10.40 -16.80 6.49
CA LEU A 342 -9.95 -17.95 5.69
C LEU A 342 -9.01 -17.50 4.56
N VAL A 343 -9.19 -16.29 4.01
CA VAL A 343 -8.38 -15.76 2.91
C VAL A 343 -6.92 -15.58 3.30
N PRO A 344 -6.57 -14.78 4.34
CA PRO A 344 -5.19 -14.63 4.75
C PRO A 344 -4.63 -15.91 5.40
N LEU A 345 -5.46 -16.74 6.04
CA LEU A 345 -5.02 -18.03 6.58
C LEU A 345 -4.57 -18.98 5.47
N ALA A 346 -5.37 -19.13 4.41
CA ALA A 346 -5.01 -19.95 3.26
C ALA A 346 -3.72 -19.44 2.59
N ALA A 347 -3.59 -18.13 2.42
CA ALA A 347 -2.37 -17.53 1.88
C ALA A 347 -1.16 -17.80 2.77
N SER A 348 -1.29 -17.69 4.10
CA SER A 348 -0.22 -18.02 5.05
C SER A 348 0.23 -19.46 4.91
N LEU A 349 -0.71 -20.41 4.86
CA LEU A 349 -0.42 -21.83 4.69
C LEU A 349 0.27 -22.13 3.37
N LEU A 350 -0.16 -21.50 2.26
CA LEU A 350 0.48 -21.62 0.95
C LEU A 350 1.92 -21.09 0.95
N VAL A 351 2.15 -19.92 1.57
CA VAL A 351 3.49 -19.33 1.70
C VAL A 351 4.40 -20.25 2.55
N ILE A 352 3.90 -20.74 3.66
CA ILE A 352 4.63 -21.68 4.51
C ILE A 352 4.94 -22.98 3.76
N ALA A 353 3.95 -23.58 3.09
CA ALA A 353 4.14 -24.81 2.32
C ALA A 353 5.16 -24.62 1.18
N ALA A 354 5.10 -23.53 0.43
CA ALA A 354 6.08 -23.21 -0.61
C ALA A 354 7.50 -23.05 -0.04
N PHE A 355 7.61 -22.54 1.18
CA PHE A 355 8.88 -22.37 1.87
C PHE A 355 9.57 -23.70 2.25
N PHE A 356 8.76 -24.71 2.63
CA PHE A 356 9.27 -26.04 2.97
C PHE A 356 9.45 -26.95 1.75
N ALA A 357 8.63 -26.78 0.70
CA ALA A 357 8.67 -27.60 -0.50
C ALA A 357 9.86 -27.30 -1.44
N ALA A 358 10.42 -26.08 -1.38
CA ALA A 358 11.52 -25.68 -2.23
C ALA A 358 12.88 -25.92 -1.54
N PRO A 359 13.64 -27.00 -1.87
CA PRO A 359 15.02 -27.15 -1.42
C PRO A 359 15.87 -26.10 -2.13
N ILE A 360 16.06 -24.96 -1.48
CA ILE A 360 16.85 -23.87 -2.03
C ILE A 360 18.31 -24.24 -1.79
N ARG A 361 18.97 -24.75 -2.84
CA ARG A 361 20.41 -24.93 -2.87
C ARG A 361 21.06 -23.57 -2.68
N GLU A 362 21.62 -23.33 -1.51
CA GLU A 362 22.59 -22.27 -1.29
C GLU A 362 23.80 -22.57 -2.17
N ARG A 363 23.87 -21.98 -3.35
CA ARG A 363 25.15 -21.88 -4.03
C ARG A 363 25.93 -20.82 -3.30
N ALA A 364 26.94 -21.26 -2.53
CA ALA A 364 27.98 -20.38 -2.04
C ALA A 364 28.43 -19.51 -3.21
N VAL A 365 28.30 -18.20 -3.07
CA VAL A 365 28.91 -17.22 -3.95
C VAL A 365 30.38 -17.23 -3.55
N ALA A 366 31.20 -18.00 -4.29
CA ALA A 366 32.65 -17.88 -4.26
C ALA A 366 33.08 -16.68 -5.12
#